data_76c843d3891efb6002b5e6f1878534f4
#
_entry.id   76c843d3891efb6002b5e6f1878534f4
#
_cell.length_a   1.000
_cell.length_b   1.000
_cell.length_c   1.000
_cell.angle_alpha   90.00
_cell.angle_beta   90.00
_cell.angle_gamma   90.00
#
_symmetry.space_group_name_H-M   'P 1'
#
loop_
_entity.id
_entity.type
_entity.pdbx_description
1 polymer ?
#
loop_
_entity_poly.entity_id
_entity_poly.type
_entity_poly.pdbx_seq_one_letter_code
_entity_poly.pdbx_strand_id
1 'polypeptide(L)'
;MSASQPDQVPSAAQAPPPMMVQPVPLPPERALWEGSPSQFLNFWTYLICGILSILVIPLFVALWEYIKLKSLRYEVTTQRIRIRRGFFSRTVDEVEMYRLRDYYLEQSFAHRLFGIWNIVITTVDKTNPRIVLEGIHDGEKLRDDIRNSVEAIRLAKGVREVDMS
;
A
#
# COMPACT_ATOMS: atom_id res chain seq x y z
N MET A 1 -57.05 -116.94 -23.35
CA MET A 1 -55.79 -116.34 -23.87
C MET A 1 -55.81 -114.91 -23.46
N SER A 2 -55.09 -114.70 -22.40
CA SER A 2 -55.06 -113.45 -21.66
C SER A 2 -53.89 -112.59 -22.14
N ALA A 3 -54.09 -111.40 -22.52
CA ALA A 3 -53.02 -110.46 -22.83
C ALA A 3 -52.94 -109.41 -21.70
N SER A 4 -51.84 -109.42 -21.04
CA SER A 4 -51.55 -108.55 -19.95
C SER A 4 -51.27 -107.10 -20.45
N GLN A 5 -51.93 -106.15 -19.85
CA GLN A 5 -51.63 -104.76 -20.03
C GLN A 5 -50.36 -104.35 -19.18
N PRO A 6 -49.48 -103.64 -19.71
CA PRO A 6 -48.38 -103.14 -18.91
C PRO A 6 -48.78 -101.85 -18.10
N ASP A 7 -48.29 -101.80 -16.89
CA ASP A 7 -48.46 -100.74 -15.90
C ASP A 7 -48.08 -99.38 -16.45
N GLN A 8 -49.01 -98.46 -16.29
CA GLN A 8 -48.70 -97.00 -16.50
C GLN A 8 -48.02 -96.44 -15.23
N VAL A 9 -46.79 -96.10 -15.40
CA VAL A 9 -46.03 -95.32 -14.40
C VAL A 9 -46.62 -93.92 -14.28
N PRO A 10 -46.96 -93.42 -13.08
CA PRO A 10 -47.49 -92.09 -12.93
C PRO A 10 -46.39 -91.00 -13.33
N SER A 11 -46.80 -90.22 -14.29
CA SER A 11 -45.99 -89.04 -14.72
C SER A 11 -45.61 -88.18 -13.53
N ALA A 12 -44.36 -88.01 -13.28
CA ALA A 12 -43.82 -87.09 -12.28
C ALA A 12 -44.43 -85.72 -12.51
N ALA A 13 -45.08 -85.18 -11.50
CA ALA A 13 -45.61 -83.82 -11.49
C ALA A 13 -44.46 -82.87 -11.80
N GLN A 14 -44.54 -82.21 -12.94
CA GLN A 14 -43.61 -81.14 -13.32
C GLN A 14 -43.77 -80.01 -12.32
N ALA A 15 -42.70 -79.73 -11.57
CA ALA A 15 -42.63 -78.54 -10.71
C ALA A 15 -42.86 -77.27 -11.54
N PRO A 16 -43.66 -76.33 -11.05
CA PRO A 16 -43.88 -75.08 -11.77
C PRO A 16 -42.56 -74.39 -12.05
N PRO A 17 -42.38 -73.78 -13.24
CA PRO A 17 -41.15 -73.09 -13.57
C PRO A 17 -40.92 -71.98 -12.55
N PRO A 18 -39.63 -71.69 -12.19
CA PRO A 18 -39.34 -70.62 -11.28
C PRO A 18 -39.92 -69.32 -11.82
N MET A 19 -40.70 -68.61 -11.00
CA MET A 19 -41.23 -67.30 -11.35
C MET A 19 -40.05 -66.40 -11.52
N MET A 20 -39.72 -66.02 -12.76
CA MET A 20 -38.78 -64.98 -13.04
C MET A 20 -39.41 -63.68 -12.51
N VAL A 21 -38.90 -63.20 -11.38
CA VAL A 21 -39.22 -61.86 -10.88
C VAL A 21 -38.66 -60.86 -11.90
N GLN A 22 -39.55 -60.34 -12.72
CA GLN A 22 -39.15 -59.29 -13.66
C GLN A 22 -38.67 -58.05 -12.85
N PRO A 23 -37.52 -57.53 -13.13
CA PRO A 23 -37.04 -56.27 -12.44
C PRO A 23 -38.12 -55.23 -12.70
N VAL A 24 -38.64 -54.63 -11.63
CA VAL A 24 -39.57 -53.51 -11.71
C VAL A 24 -38.72 -52.31 -12.32
N PRO A 25 -39.19 -51.80 -13.46
CA PRO A 25 -38.49 -50.67 -14.06
C PRO A 25 -38.42 -49.49 -13.06
N LEU A 26 -37.22 -49.02 -12.77
CA LEU A 26 -37.04 -47.84 -11.92
C LEU A 26 -37.79 -46.66 -12.56
N PRO A 27 -38.45 -45.81 -11.78
CA PRO A 27 -39.07 -44.61 -12.30
C PRO A 27 -38.03 -43.76 -12.98
N PRO A 28 -38.38 -43.02 -14.04
CA PRO A 28 -37.43 -42.18 -14.77
C PRO A 28 -36.78 -41.20 -13.79
N GLU A 29 -35.46 -41.08 -13.88
CA GLU A 29 -34.67 -40.18 -13.06
C GLU A 29 -35.13 -38.72 -13.30
N ARG A 30 -35.58 -38.07 -12.25
CA ARG A 30 -35.98 -36.66 -12.28
C ARG A 30 -35.03 -35.86 -11.40
N ALA A 31 -34.55 -34.78 -11.94
CA ALA A 31 -33.81 -33.82 -11.11
C ALA A 31 -34.74 -33.28 -10.01
N LEU A 32 -34.47 -33.62 -8.77
CA LEU A 32 -35.24 -33.15 -7.62
C LEU A 32 -34.91 -31.75 -7.21
N TRP A 33 -33.64 -31.30 -7.48
CA TRP A 33 -33.18 -29.97 -7.25
C TRP A 33 -31.99 -29.65 -8.16
N GLU A 34 -32.02 -28.47 -8.77
CA GLU A 34 -30.95 -27.94 -9.57
C GLU A 34 -30.75 -26.46 -9.16
N GLY A 35 -29.60 -26.11 -8.61
CA GLY A 35 -29.33 -24.75 -8.15
C GLY A 35 -27.88 -24.57 -7.73
N SER A 36 -27.48 -23.33 -7.67
CA SER A 36 -26.16 -22.96 -7.18
C SER A 36 -26.18 -22.70 -5.68
N PRO A 37 -25.09 -22.97 -4.95
CA PRO A 37 -24.99 -22.61 -3.55
C PRO A 37 -25.09 -21.09 -3.39
N SER A 38 -25.74 -20.63 -2.33
CA SER A 38 -25.92 -19.21 -2.06
C SER A 38 -24.58 -18.52 -1.80
N GLN A 39 -24.37 -17.36 -2.42
CA GLN A 39 -23.20 -16.50 -2.18
C GLN A 39 -23.08 -16.05 -0.72
N PHE A 40 -24.14 -16.23 0.08
CA PHE A 40 -24.11 -15.96 1.51
C PHE A 40 -23.07 -16.80 2.28
N LEU A 41 -22.67 -17.99 1.75
CA LEU A 41 -21.59 -18.76 2.35
C LEU A 41 -20.25 -17.97 2.38
N ASN A 42 -20.04 -17.08 1.40
CA ASN A 42 -18.83 -16.28 1.29
C ASN A 42 -18.96 -14.89 1.94
N PHE A 43 -20.07 -14.60 2.62
CA PHE A 43 -20.32 -13.30 3.25
C PHE A 43 -19.18 -12.86 4.18
N TRP A 44 -18.70 -13.75 5.03
CA TRP A 44 -17.58 -13.46 5.94
C TRP A 44 -16.28 -13.17 5.19
N THR A 45 -16.03 -13.91 4.11
CA THR A 45 -14.84 -13.69 3.28
C THR A 45 -14.91 -12.31 2.61
N TYR A 46 -16.05 -11.93 2.06
CA TYR A 46 -16.22 -10.61 1.44
C TYR A 46 -16.16 -9.48 2.47
N LEU A 47 -16.72 -9.69 3.66
CA LEU A 47 -16.65 -8.72 4.74
C LEU A 47 -15.20 -8.49 5.20
N ILE A 48 -14.46 -9.57 5.42
CA ILE A 48 -13.03 -9.50 5.82
C ILE A 48 -12.20 -8.86 4.71
N CYS A 49 -12.38 -9.24 3.46
CA CYS A 49 -11.68 -8.65 2.32
C CYS A 49 -12.03 -7.16 2.16
N GLY A 50 -13.29 -6.77 2.40
CA GLY A 50 -13.72 -5.38 2.38
C GLY A 50 -13.04 -4.53 3.46
N ILE A 51 -13.01 -5.02 4.70
CA ILE A 51 -12.33 -4.34 5.81
C ILE A 51 -10.82 -4.26 5.54
N LEU A 52 -10.21 -5.34 5.07
CA LEU A 52 -8.79 -5.41 4.77
C LEU A 52 -8.40 -4.45 3.64
N SER A 53 -9.25 -4.31 2.62
CA SER A 53 -8.99 -3.37 1.51
C SER A 53 -9.00 -1.92 1.98
N ILE A 54 -9.88 -1.55 2.92
CA ILE A 54 -9.89 -0.21 3.53
C ILE A 54 -8.60 0.06 4.30
N LEU A 55 -8.02 -0.96 4.95
CA LEU A 55 -6.80 -0.83 5.73
C LEU A 55 -5.54 -0.82 4.85
N VAL A 56 -5.55 -1.53 3.74
CA VAL A 56 -4.40 -1.67 2.82
C VAL A 56 -4.07 -0.34 2.14
N ILE A 57 -5.08 0.43 1.71
CA ILE A 57 -4.87 1.71 1.03
C ILE A 57 -4.06 2.70 1.90
N PRO A 58 -4.47 3.01 3.17
CA PRO A 58 -3.71 3.92 4.01
C PRO A 58 -2.32 3.38 4.35
N LEU A 59 -2.14 2.06 4.45
CA LEU A 59 -0.82 1.46 4.67
C LEU A 59 0.12 1.72 3.48
N PHE A 60 -0.36 1.60 2.24
CA PHE A 60 0.42 1.94 1.06
C PHE A 60 0.78 3.43 1.01
N VAL A 61 -0.17 4.30 1.37
CA VAL A 61 0.07 5.75 1.46
C VAL A 61 1.13 6.05 2.51
N ALA A 62 1.02 5.47 3.71
CA ALA A 62 2.00 5.65 4.78
C ALA A 62 3.40 5.16 4.38
N LEU A 63 3.47 4.00 3.73
CA LEU A 63 4.74 3.45 3.21
C LEU A 63 5.34 4.38 2.14
N TRP A 64 4.52 4.91 1.25
CA TRP A 64 4.95 5.85 0.22
C TRP A 64 5.51 7.15 0.81
N GLU A 65 4.80 7.74 1.78
CA GLU A 65 5.27 8.93 2.49
C GLU A 65 6.56 8.67 3.27
N TYR A 66 6.67 7.51 3.91
CA TYR A 66 7.91 7.09 4.59
C TYR A 66 9.10 7.00 3.61
N ILE A 67 8.90 6.39 2.44
CA ILE A 67 9.95 6.27 1.42
C ILE A 67 10.35 7.65 0.88
N LYS A 68 9.40 8.55 0.62
CA LYS A 68 9.68 9.92 0.19
C LYS A 68 10.53 10.66 1.22
N LEU A 69 10.14 10.61 2.48
CA LEU A 69 10.85 11.27 3.56
C LEU A 69 12.27 10.71 3.75
N LYS A 70 12.43 9.40 3.67
CA LYS A 70 13.74 8.74 3.74
C LYS A 70 14.65 9.09 2.57
N SER A 71 14.08 9.44 1.43
CA SER A 71 14.83 9.83 0.22
C SER A 71 15.20 11.31 0.20
N LEU A 72 14.70 12.10 1.16
CA LEU A 72 15.02 13.50 1.30
C LEU A 72 16.29 13.66 2.13
N ARG A 73 17.28 14.33 1.58
CA ARG A 73 18.55 14.61 2.26
C ARG A 73 18.93 16.08 2.12
N TYR A 74 19.25 16.69 3.22
CA TYR A 74 19.78 18.05 3.31
C TYR A 74 21.27 17.99 3.56
N GLU A 75 22.02 18.78 2.82
CA GLU A 75 23.45 18.98 2.99
C GLU A 75 23.68 20.49 3.07
N VAL A 76 23.87 20.98 4.27
CA VAL A 76 24.14 22.40 4.53
C VAL A 76 25.61 22.57 4.80
N THR A 77 26.28 23.35 3.98
CA THR A 77 27.69 23.65 4.10
C THR A 77 27.88 25.17 4.31
N THR A 78 29.04 25.62 4.70
CA THR A 78 29.34 27.03 4.85
C THR A 78 29.21 27.86 3.56
N GLN A 79 29.15 27.21 2.38
CA GLN A 79 29.11 27.87 1.08
C GLN A 79 27.80 27.69 0.32
N ARG A 80 27.10 26.55 0.54
CA ARG A 80 25.91 26.17 -0.21
C ARG A 80 24.99 25.25 0.56
N ILE A 81 23.73 25.27 0.19
CA ILE A 81 22.70 24.34 0.64
C ILE A 81 22.35 23.45 -0.53
N ARG A 82 22.43 22.14 -0.34
CA ARG A 82 22.01 21.12 -1.31
C ARG A 82 20.85 20.34 -0.75
N ILE A 83 19.81 20.20 -1.54
CA ILE A 83 18.63 19.42 -1.22
C ILE A 83 18.52 18.32 -2.25
N ARG A 84 18.69 17.09 -1.81
CA ARG A 84 18.52 15.91 -2.66
C ARG A 84 17.16 15.30 -2.38
N ARG A 85 16.35 15.20 -3.43
CA ARG A 85 15.01 14.65 -3.36
C ARG A 85 14.86 13.50 -4.36
N GLY A 86 14.01 12.55 -4.01
CA GLY A 86 13.50 11.53 -4.93
C GLY A 86 14.11 10.17 -4.77
N PHE A 87 13.23 9.16 -4.91
CA PHE A 87 13.57 7.75 -4.81
C PHE A 87 13.86 7.15 -6.21
N PHE A 88 12.95 7.33 -7.16
CA PHE A 88 13.11 6.84 -8.55
C PHE A 88 13.80 7.88 -9.44
N SER A 89 13.44 9.15 -9.30
CA SER A 89 14.07 10.26 -10.00
C SER A 89 14.76 11.15 -8.98
N ARG A 90 16.03 11.43 -9.18
CA ARG A 90 16.82 12.24 -8.25
C ARG A 90 16.88 13.67 -8.75
N THR A 91 16.41 14.59 -7.91
CA THR A 91 16.56 16.02 -8.12
C THR A 91 17.52 16.55 -7.06
N VAL A 92 18.46 17.37 -7.47
CA VAL A 92 19.41 18.06 -6.59
C VAL A 92 19.23 19.56 -6.81
N ASP A 93 18.64 20.21 -5.82
CA ASP A 93 18.58 21.66 -5.77
C ASP A 93 19.78 22.17 -4.99
N GLU A 94 20.50 23.13 -5.56
CA GLU A 94 21.66 23.73 -4.94
C GLU A 94 21.49 25.25 -4.92
N VAL A 95 21.68 25.85 -3.74
CA VAL A 95 21.63 27.29 -3.55
C VAL A 95 22.86 27.75 -2.77
N GLU A 96 23.50 28.77 -3.28
CA GLU A 96 24.69 29.38 -2.64
C GLU A 96 24.28 30.29 -1.49
N MET A 97 25.01 30.23 -0.38
CA MET A 97 24.73 31.00 0.85
C MET A 97 24.61 32.48 0.63
N TYR A 98 25.42 33.09 -0.27
CA TYR A 98 25.37 34.55 -0.51
C TYR A 98 24.06 34.97 -1.22
N ARG A 99 23.32 34.07 -1.80
CA ARG A 99 22.02 34.34 -2.45
C ARG A 99 20.83 34.28 -1.48
N LEU A 100 21.07 33.92 -0.23
CA LEU A 100 20.05 33.92 0.81
C LEU A 100 19.67 35.34 1.14
N ARG A 101 18.38 35.65 1.07
CA ARG A 101 17.83 36.98 1.40
C ARG A 101 17.35 37.01 2.84
N ASP A 102 16.55 36.02 3.22
CA ASP A 102 15.95 35.93 4.54
C ASP A 102 15.83 34.47 4.98
N TYR A 103 15.85 34.22 6.28
CA TYR A 103 15.72 32.89 6.86
C TYR A 103 15.06 32.97 8.24
N TYR A 104 14.04 32.17 8.46
CA TYR A 104 13.32 32.13 9.73
C TYR A 104 12.89 30.72 10.08
N LEU A 105 12.53 30.53 11.35
CA LEU A 105 12.06 29.25 11.89
C LEU A 105 10.53 29.22 11.93
N GLU A 106 9.97 28.12 11.50
CA GLU A 106 8.56 27.78 11.69
C GLU A 106 8.45 26.51 12.53
N GLN A 107 7.60 26.54 13.54
CA GLN A 107 7.30 25.36 14.34
C GLN A 107 5.80 25.26 14.57
N SER A 108 5.13 24.29 13.94
CA SER A 108 3.76 23.99 14.22
C SER A 108 3.59 23.35 15.61
N PHE A 109 2.36 23.32 16.13
CA PHE A 109 2.08 22.70 17.41
C PHE A 109 2.55 21.23 17.47
N ALA A 110 2.29 20.45 16.41
CA ALA A 110 2.73 19.07 16.32
C ALA A 110 4.27 18.98 16.30
N HIS A 111 4.95 19.83 15.55
CA HIS A 111 6.42 19.87 15.50
C HIS A 111 7.02 20.21 16.86
N ARG A 112 6.36 21.08 17.62
CA ARG A 112 6.80 21.44 18.96
C ARG A 112 6.77 20.26 19.93
N LEU A 113 5.77 19.39 19.81
CA LEU A 113 5.67 18.17 20.64
C LEU A 113 6.84 17.20 20.40
N PHE A 114 7.35 17.15 19.17
CA PHE A 114 8.46 16.28 18.78
C PHE A 114 9.82 17.01 18.74
N GLY A 115 9.89 18.28 19.13
CA GLY A 115 11.13 19.06 19.14
C GLY A 115 11.74 19.29 17.76
N ILE A 116 10.91 19.33 16.69
CA ILE A 116 11.35 19.51 15.32
C ILE A 116 10.98 20.91 14.79
N TRP A 117 11.79 21.42 13.88
CA TRP A 117 11.67 22.75 13.29
C TRP A 117 11.69 22.67 11.77
N ASN A 118 11.05 23.65 11.15
CA ASN A 118 11.22 23.93 9.73
C ASN A 118 12.00 25.24 9.59
N ILE A 119 13.02 25.24 8.74
CA ILE A 119 13.76 26.45 8.40
C ILE A 119 13.30 26.90 7.02
N VAL A 120 12.67 28.05 6.97
CA VAL A 120 12.25 28.68 5.73
C VAL A 120 13.30 29.67 5.29
N ILE A 121 13.78 29.51 4.06
CA ILE A 121 14.84 30.30 3.46
C ILE A 121 14.29 30.95 2.20
N THR A 122 14.39 32.26 2.12
CA THR A 122 14.07 33.04 0.92
C THR A 122 15.35 33.40 0.21
N THR A 123 15.37 33.22 -1.10
CA THR A 123 16.55 33.48 -1.92
C THR A 123 16.27 34.54 -2.99
N VAL A 124 17.32 35.14 -3.54
CA VAL A 124 17.22 36.01 -4.73
C VAL A 124 17.16 35.21 -6.04
N ASP A 125 17.27 33.89 -5.97
CA ASP A 125 17.24 33.05 -7.13
C ASP A 125 15.79 32.91 -7.67
N LYS A 126 15.60 33.20 -8.95
CA LYS A 126 14.28 33.11 -9.60
C LYS A 126 13.78 31.67 -9.74
N THR A 127 14.70 30.71 -9.80
CA THR A 127 14.36 29.28 -9.96
C THR A 127 13.88 28.67 -8.65
N ASN A 128 14.52 29.05 -7.53
CA ASN A 128 14.20 28.56 -6.20
C ASN A 128 14.01 29.72 -5.21
N PRO A 129 12.95 30.53 -5.33
CA PRO A 129 12.76 31.74 -4.53
C PRO A 129 12.51 31.44 -3.06
N ARG A 130 12.00 30.25 -2.74
CA ARG A 130 11.71 29.80 -1.37
C ARG A 130 12.12 28.33 -1.21
N ILE A 131 12.89 28.06 -0.18
CA ILE A 131 13.35 26.74 0.21
C ILE A 131 12.87 26.46 1.63
N VAL A 132 12.40 25.26 1.90
CA VAL A 132 12.02 24.82 3.24
C VAL A 132 12.84 23.58 3.60
N LEU A 133 13.58 23.66 4.69
CA LEU A 133 14.24 22.52 5.31
C LEU A 133 13.32 22.02 6.42
N GLU A 134 12.68 20.88 6.19
CA GLU A 134 11.67 20.33 7.08
C GLU A 134 12.25 19.31 8.05
N GLY A 135 11.70 19.25 9.26
CA GLY A 135 11.99 18.16 10.20
C GLY A 135 13.37 18.24 10.87
N ILE A 136 13.91 19.42 11.10
CA ILE A 136 15.23 19.63 11.72
C ILE A 136 15.10 19.62 13.24
N HIS A 137 15.84 18.75 13.93
CA HIS A 137 15.83 18.70 15.39
C HIS A 137 16.50 19.91 16.05
N ASP A 138 17.66 20.33 15.54
CA ASP A 138 18.42 21.47 16.08
C ASP A 138 18.23 22.72 15.20
N GLY A 139 16.98 23.11 14.92
CA GLY A 139 16.68 24.19 13.97
C GLY A 139 17.26 25.53 14.35
N GLU A 140 17.27 25.88 15.63
CA GLU A 140 17.85 27.14 16.13
C GLU A 140 19.35 27.21 15.86
N LYS A 141 20.05 26.16 16.23
CA LYS A 141 21.51 26.08 15.99
C LYS A 141 21.84 26.15 14.50
N LEU A 142 21.12 25.36 13.68
CA LEU A 142 21.34 25.35 12.24
C LEU A 142 21.06 26.73 11.60
N ARG A 143 20.00 27.43 12.07
CA ARG A 143 19.71 28.80 11.64
C ARG A 143 20.87 29.73 11.96
N ASP A 144 21.45 29.67 13.18
CA ASP A 144 22.56 30.51 13.61
C ASP A 144 23.85 30.19 12.83
N ASP A 145 24.10 28.92 12.54
CA ASP A 145 25.20 28.48 11.68
C ASP A 145 25.05 29.00 10.23
N ILE A 146 23.85 28.99 9.69
CA ILE A 146 23.51 29.57 8.38
C ILE A 146 23.82 31.10 8.42
N ARG A 147 23.34 31.78 9.46
CA ARG A 147 23.54 33.20 9.62
C ARG A 147 25.02 33.54 9.61
N ASN A 148 25.81 32.90 10.46
CA ASN A 148 27.24 33.14 10.57
C ASN A 148 27.95 32.87 9.23
N SER A 149 27.53 31.82 8.51
CA SER A 149 28.11 31.50 7.20
C SER A 149 27.77 32.54 6.13
N VAL A 150 26.54 33.04 6.12
CA VAL A 150 26.09 34.10 5.19
C VAL A 150 26.88 35.39 5.47
N GLU A 151 26.99 35.79 6.74
CA GLU A 151 27.75 37.01 7.13
C GLU A 151 29.23 36.89 6.75
N ALA A 152 29.88 35.77 7.02
CA ALA A 152 31.27 35.51 6.65
C ALA A 152 31.51 35.62 5.13
N ILE A 153 30.64 35.05 4.32
CA ILE A 153 30.75 35.11 2.86
C ILE A 153 30.50 36.54 2.33
N ARG A 154 29.52 37.25 2.89
CA ARG A 154 29.24 38.64 2.49
C ARG A 154 30.41 39.53 2.77
N LEU A 155 31.02 39.38 3.93
CA LEU A 155 32.27 40.11 4.29
C LEU A 155 33.40 39.75 3.33
N ALA A 156 33.62 38.45 3.05
CA ALA A 156 34.70 38.01 2.17
C ALA A 156 34.53 38.50 0.71
N LYS A 157 33.26 38.56 0.22
CA LYS A 157 32.95 39.03 -1.14
C LYS A 157 32.81 40.56 -1.26
N GLY A 158 32.95 41.30 -0.16
CA GLY A 158 32.81 42.77 -0.16
C GLY A 158 31.38 43.24 -0.48
N VAL A 159 30.39 42.35 -0.37
CA VAL A 159 28.97 42.68 -0.58
C VAL A 159 28.47 43.40 0.66
N ARG A 160 28.57 44.71 0.67
CA ARG A 160 27.89 45.56 1.66
C ARG A 160 26.39 45.54 1.35
N GLU A 161 25.58 45.25 2.34
CA GLU A 161 24.15 45.56 2.29
C GLU A 161 24.05 47.09 2.18
N VAL A 162 23.68 47.56 0.99
CA VAL A 162 23.22 48.95 0.84
C VAL A 162 21.78 48.93 1.36
N ASP A 163 21.62 49.29 2.61
CA ASP A 163 20.34 49.63 3.21
C ASP A 163 19.74 50.81 2.42
N MET A 164 18.87 50.48 1.48
CA MET A 164 18.07 51.53 0.84
C MET A 164 16.85 51.77 1.76
N SER A 165 17.02 52.73 2.64
CA SER A 165 15.96 53.44 3.36
C SER A 165 14.99 54.09 2.39
#